data_cee280f9ab8a42ed782be452893d6816
#
_entry.id   cee280f9ab8a42ed782be452893d6816
#
_cell.length_a   1.000
_cell.length_b   1.000
_cell.length_c   1.000
_cell.angle_alpha   90.00
_cell.angle_beta   90.00
_cell.angle_gamma   90.00
#
_symmetry.space_group_name_H-M   'P 1'
#
loop_
_entity.id
_entity.type
_entity.pdbx_description
1 polymer ?
#
loop_
_entity_poly.entity_id
_entity_poly.type
_entity_poly.pdbx_seq_one_letter_code
_entity_poly.pdbx_strand_id
1 'polypeptide(L)'
;ADALAELTDASLSADASARPRQRQGNNSDLDQASNQVEELTGSDSDDSDAPPWAHHSQVDQTLLTPMLRHYVELKAEHPERVLLYRLGDFFECFFEDAVELSRVLELTLTGKEGGKAIGRVPMAGIPHHAAERYCAELIRRGYSVALCDQLETTPAKGALLKRGITRVLTPGTVLEEGMLAARRNNWLAAVVVEPASSKQPLRWGLASADVSTGDVQVMERSGSDALHQHLAQLEASELLWAASDDTNMQRPAWCPERLRLSPMALTPFSRPQAEQALIKHYRLAGLDGLGLQE
;
A
#
# COMPACT_ATOMS: atom_id res chain seq x y z
N ALA A 1 -2.11 27.38 -37.02
CA ALA A 1 -2.23 27.06 -38.43
C ALA A 1 -0.89 26.43 -38.86
N ASP A 2 -0.95 25.29 -39.54
CA ASP A 2 0.17 24.56 -40.12
C ASP A 2 1.10 23.78 -39.18
N ALA A 3 0.67 22.55 -38.91
CA ALA A 3 1.53 21.37 -38.78
C ALA A 3 0.69 20.12 -38.41
N LEU A 4 -0.27 19.77 -39.23
CA LEU A 4 -1.06 18.53 -39.12
C LEU A 4 -1.46 18.10 -40.54
N ALA A 5 -0.51 17.62 -41.30
CA ALA A 5 -0.75 16.86 -42.53
C ALA A 5 0.62 16.36 -43.02
N GLU A 6 0.90 15.11 -42.74
CA GLU A 6 1.74 14.21 -43.51
C GLU A 6 2.02 12.94 -42.68
N LEU A 7 1.27 11.94 -42.95
CA LEU A 7 1.65 10.52 -42.80
C LEU A 7 0.40 9.61 -42.96
N THR A 8 -0.17 9.66 -44.13
CA THR A 8 -0.94 8.53 -44.68
C THR A 8 -0.33 8.21 -46.03
N ASP A 9 0.18 7.09 -46.16
CA ASP A 9 0.14 6.19 -47.33
C ASP A 9 1.43 5.40 -47.49
N ALA A 10 1.39 4.12 -47.22
CA ALA A 10 2.17 3.11 -47.92
C ALA A 10 1.50 1.75 -47.70
N SER A 11 0.73 1.41 -48.69
CA SER A 11 0.00 0.17 -48.90
C SER A 11 0.90 -1.05 -49.10
N LEU A 12 0.44 -2.19 -48.57
CA LEU A 12 0.33 -3.54 -49.18
C LEU A 12 1.39 -4.00 -50.19
N SER A 13 2.13 -5.05 -49.82
CA SER A 13 2.22 -6.22 -50.69
C SER A 13 2.53 -7.50 -49.89
N ALA A 14 1.71 -8.49 -50.09
CA ALA A 14 1.81 -9.85 -49.59
C ALA A 14 2.97 -10.59 -50.27
N ASP A 15 3.65 -11.47 -49.52
CA ASP A 15 4.06 -12.75 -50.09
C ASP A 15 4.06 -13.85 -49.03
N ALA A 16 3.42 -14.96 -49.39
CA ALA A 16 3.23 -16.14 -48.59
C ALA A 16 4.35 -17.13 -48.91
N SER A 17 4.88 -17.74 -47.89
CA SER A 17 5.36 -19.12 -47.82
C SER A 17 6.66 -19.30 -47.04
N ALA A 18 6.54 -19.69 -45.76
CA ALA A 18 7.53 -20.55 -45.13
C ALA A 18 6.92 -21.25 -43.90
N ARG A 19 6.76 -22.55 -44.00
CA ARG A 19 6.33 -23.42 -42.88
C ARG A 19 7.39 -23.40 -41.76
N PRO A 20 7.01 -23.37 -40.47
CA PRO A 20 7.97 -23.51 -39.41
C PRO A 20 8.39 -24.97 -39.21
N ARG A 21 9.67 -25.19 -39.17
CA ARG A 21 10.28 -26.46 -38.75
C ARG A 21 10.05 -26.61 -37.23
N GLN A 22 9.42 -27.71 -36.86
CA GLN A 22 9.39 -28.22 -35.50
C GLN A 22 10.82 -28.46 -35.01
N ARG A 23 11.23 -27.69 -33.99
CA ARG A 23 12.34 -28.08 -33.09
C ARG A 23 11.72 -28.73 -31.88
N GLN A 24 11.91 -30.03 -31.79
CA GLN A 24 11.80 -30.77 -30.52
C GLN A 24 12.88 -30.22 -29.56
N GLY A 25 12.47 -29.44 -28.58
CA GLY A 25 13.29 -29.04 -27.43
C GLY A 25 12.92 -29.93 -26.24
N ASN A 26 13.92 -30.61 -25.74
CA ASN A 26 13.87 -31.50 -24.59
C ASN A 26 13.19 -30.82 -23.39
N ASN A 27 12.13 -31.46 -22.96
CA ASN A 27 11.35 -31.09 -21.74
C ASN A 27 11.94 -31.86 -20.52
N SER A 28 13.19 -31.61 -20.15
CA SER A 28 13.82 -32.30 -19.02
C SER A 28 14.31 -31.41 -17.89
N ASP A 29 14.15 -30.07 -17.97
CA ASP A 29 14.66 -29.17 -16.93
C ASP A 29 13.57 -28.46 -16.09
N LEU A 30 12.30 -28.84 -16.27
CA LEU A 30 11.17 -28.28 -15.48
C LEU A 30 10.70 -29.18 -14.35
N ASP A 31 11.20 -30.40 -14.24
CA ASP A 31 10.74 -31.36 -13.21
C ASP A 31 11.62 -31.47 -11.96
N GLN A 32 12.65 -30.66 -11.79
CA GLN A 32 13.48 -30.69 -10.58
C GLN A 32 13.19 -29.58 -9.54
N ALA A 33 12.24 -28.69 -9.81
CA ALA A 33 11.84 -27.66 -8.83
C ALA A 33 10.60 -28.03 -8.00
N SER A 34 10.02 -29.21 -8.19
CA SER A 34 8.70 -29.57 -7.63
C SER A 34 8.71 -30.49 -6.41
N ASN A 35 9.85 -30.79 -5.81
CA ASN A 35 9.87 -31.70 -4.65
C ASN A 35 10.72 -31.16 -3.52
N GLN A 36 10.17 -30.26 -2.72
CA GLN A 36 10.39 -30.10 -1.27
C GLN A 36 9.38 -29.07 -0.72
N VAL A 37 8.10 -29.41 -0.78
CA VAL A 37 7.08 -28.79 0.06
C VAL A 37 7.00 -29.64 1.33
N GLU A 38 7.78 -29.34 2.35
CA GLU A 38 7.44 -29.78 3.70
C GLU A 38 6.29 -28.90 4.19
N GLU A 39 5.12 -29.53 4.32
CA GLU A 39 3.94 -28.99 4.98
C GLU A 39 4.31 -28.56 6.41
N LEU A 40 4.37 -27.23 6.61
CA LEU A 40 4.31 -26.64 7.94
C LEU A 40 2.84 -26.44 8.33
N THR A 41 2.08 -27.55 8.42
CA THR A 41 0.82 -27.58 9.14
C THR A 41 1.09 -28.15 10.52
N GLY A 42 1.48 -27.31 11.44
CA GLY A 42 1.61 -27.62 12.88
C GLY A 42 0.55 -26.84 13.66
N SER A 43 -0.43 -27.56 14.12
CA SER A 43 -1.30 -27.42 15.31
C SER A 43 -1.17 -26.15 16.15
N ASP A 44 -2.32 -25.64 16.58
CA ASP A 44 -2.55 -24.72 17.70
C ASP A 44 -1.53 -24.95 18.84
N SER A 45 -0.55 -24.05 18.93
CA SER A 45 0.36 -23.96 20.06
C SER A 45 0.62 -22.49 20.35
N ASP A 46 0.37 -22.17 21.60
CA ASP A 46 0.72 -21.01 22.39
C ASP A 46 1.65 -20.00 21.68
N ASP A 47 1.21 -18.74 21.58
CA ASP A 47 1.88 -17.60 20.91
C ASP A 47 3.29 -17.28 21.45
N SER A 48 3.77 -18.04 22.45
CA SER A 48 5.09 -17.87 23.09
C SER A 48 6.23 -18.63 22.40
N ASP A 49 5.95 -19.53 21.45
CA ASP A 49 6.93 -20.38 20.77
C ASP A 49 7.09 -20.08 19.26
N ALA A 50 6.56 -18.96 18.76
CA ALA A 50 6.76 -18.57 17.38
C ALA A 50 8.24 -18.30 17.11
N PRO A 51 8.83 -18.87 16.05
CA PRO A 51 10.23 -18.66 15.76
C PRO A 51 10.53 -17.16 15.53
N PRO A 52 11.73 -16.67 15.88
CA PRO A 52 12.06 -15.24 15.87
C PRO A 52 11.96 -14.58 14.49
N TRP A 53 11.77 -15.36 13.45
CA TRP A 53 11.55 -14.84 12.08
C TRP A 53 10.08 -14.70 11.69
N ALA A 54 9.13 -14.97 12.60
CA ALA A 54 7.69 -14.81 12.31
C ALA A 54 7.29 -13.35 12.11
N HIS A 55 7.98 -12.41 12.75
CA HIS A 55 7.73 -10.98 12.64
C HIS A 55 9.05 -10.21 12.52
N HIS A 56 9.10 -9.24 11.60
CA HIS A 56 10.33 -8.49 11.29
C HIS A 56 10.96 -7.80 12.52
N SER A 57 10.15 -7.37 13.50
CA SER A 57 10.63 -6.68 14.70
C SER A 57 11.31 -7.60 15.73
N GLN A 58 11.13 -8.92 15.60
CA GLN A 58 11.69 -9.91 16.53
C GLN A 58 13.08 -10.39 16.12
N VAL A 59 13.54 -10.00 14.93
CA VAL A 59 14.80 -10.46 14.36
C VAL A 59 15.92 -9.47 14.62
N ASP A 60 17.07 -9.95 15.08
CA ASP A 60 18.28 -9.12 15.16
C ASP A 60 18.77 -8.76 13.75
N GLN A 61 18.62 -7.48 13.40
CA GLN A 61 18.97 -6.97 12.08
C GLN A 61 20.46 -7.16 11.73
N THR A 62 21.33 -7.25 12.73
CA THR A 62 22.79 -7.45 12.51
C THR A 62 23.11 -8.83 11.94
N LEU A 63 22.24 -9.81 12.19
CA LEU A 63 22.39 -11.19 11.74
C LEU A 63 21.78 -11.44 10.35
N LEU A 64 20.98 -10.49 9.85
CA LEU A 64 20.34 -10.58 8.55
C LEU A 64 21.32 -10.33 7.38
N THR A 65 21.00 -10.94 6.23
CA THR A 65 21.65 -10.57 4.98
C THR A 65 21.43 -9.10 4.67
N PRO A 66 22.33 -8.42 3.95
CA PRO A 66 22.20 -6.98 3.66
C PRO A 66 20.86 -6.60 3.01
N MET A 67 20.32 -7.45 2.14
CA MET A 67 19.05 -7.23 1.48
C MET A 67 17.87 -7.30 2.46
N LEU A 68 17.82 -8.32 3.32
CA LEU A 68 16.76 -8.47 4.32
C LEU A 68 16.85 -7.39 5.41
N ARG A 69 18.05 -6.95 5.77
CA ARG A 69 18.22 -5.81 6.67
C ARG A 69 17.58 -4.56 6.10
N HIS A 70 17.86 -4.22 4.84
CA HIS A 70 17.24 -3.09 4.17
C HIS A 70 15.71 -3.25 4.05
N TYR A 71 15.20 -4.48 3.82
CA TYR A 71 13.76 -4.75 3.87
C TYR A 71 13.17 -4.41 5.24
N VAL A 72 13.78 -4.88 6.32
CA VAL A 72 13.31 -4.63 7.70
C VAL A 72 13.38 -3.15 8.07
N GLU A 73 14.42 -2.43 7.64
CA GLU A 73 14.51 -0.97 7.80
C GLU A 73 13.31 -0.26 7.15
N LEU A 74 13.01 -0.58 5.89
CA LEU A 74 11.86 -0.01 5.18
C LEU A 74 10.51 -0.44 5.79
N LYS A 75 10.41 -1.68 6.25
CA LYS A 75 9.20 -2.18 6.92
C LYS A 75 8.95 -1.47 8.23
N ALA A 76 9.99 -1.16 9.00
CA ALA A 76 9.89 -0.40 10.24
C ALA A 76 9.38 1.04 10.02
N GLU A 77 9.68 1.65 8.86
CA GLU A 77 9.11 2.95 8.47
C GLU A 77 7.64 2.85 8.03
N HIS A 78 7.19 1.65 7.64
CA HIS A 78 5.86 1.41 7.10
C HIS A 78 5.19 0.17 7.70
N PRO A 79 5.07 0.06 9.04
CA PRO A 79 4.66 -1.17 9.73
C PRO A 79 3.26 -1.66 9.32
N GLU A 80 2.34 -0.74 9.06
CA GLU A 80 0.94 -1.03 8.71
C GLU A 80 0.72 -1.34 7.22
N ARG A 81 1.78 -1.33 6.42
CA ARG A 81 1.69 -1.54 4.97
C ARG A 81 2.34 -2.84 4.57
N VAL A 82 1.73 -3.53 3.63
CA VAL A 82 2.40 -4.65 2.96
C VAL A 82 3.56 -4.11 2.13
N LEU A 83 4.77 -4.56 2.42
CA LEU A 83 5.97 -4.14 1.69
C LEU A 83 6.29 -5.13 0.57
N LEU A 84 6.14 -4.70 -0.67
CA LEU A 84 6.54 -5.43 -1.86
C LEU A 84 7.89 -4.91 -2.36
N TYR A 85 8.91 -5.76 -2.27
CA TYR A 85 10.30 -5.41 -2.51
C TYR A 85 10.80 -6.02 -3.82
N ARG A 86 11.26 -5.19 -4.77
CA ARG A 86 11.70 -5.62 -6.09
C ARG A 86 13.00 -6.40 -6.07
N LEU A 87 12.95 -7.64 -6.54
CA LEU A 87 14.10 -8.50 -6.76
C LEU A 87 14.01 -9.15 -8.15
N GLY A 88 14.80 -8.64 -9.08
CA GLY A 88 14.74 -9.08 -10.47
C GLY A 88 13.35 -8.87 -11.09
N ASP A 89 12.73 -9.94 -11.56
CA ASP A 89 11.42 -9.93 -12.20
C ASP A 89 10.25 -10.14 -11.23
N PHE A 90 10.52 -10.13 -9.91
CA PHE A 90 9.51 -10.31 -8.88
C PHE A 90 9.48 -9.14 -7.90
N PHE A 91 8.31 -8.91 -7.34
CA PHE A 91 8.14 -8.27 -6.05
C PHE A 91 8.01 -9.35 -4.99
N GLU A 92 8.94 -9.39 -4.06
CA GLU A 92 8.94 -10.35 -2.95
C GLU A 92 8.56 -9.63 -1.64
N CYS A 93 7.91 -10.33 -0.74
CA CYS A 93 7.66 -9.91 0.63
C CYS A 93 8.13 -10.99 1.59
N PHE A 94 8.42 -10.60 2.83
CA PHE A 94 9.05 -11.46 3.82
C PHE A 94 8.33 -11.38 5.16
N PHE A 95 8.66 -12.31 6.08
CA PHE A 95 8.12 -12.38 7.44
C PHE A 95 6.58 -12.42 7.46
N GLU A 96 5.96 -11.62 8.31
CA GLU A 96 4.51 -11.52 8.46
C GLU A 96 3.79 -11.14 7.15
N ASP A 97 4.38 -10.26 6.34
CA ASP A 97 3.80 -9.89 5.04
C ASP A 97 3.71 -11.09 4.10
N ALA A 98 4.72 -11.96 4.09
CA ALA A 98 4.70 -13.16 3.26
C ALA A 98 3.62 -14.16 3.71
N VAL A 99 3.49 -14.37 5.01
CA VAL A 99 2.46 -15.24 5.58
C VAL A 99 1.07 -14.71 5.27
N GLU A 100 0.86 -13.41 5.46
CA GLU A 100 -0.43 -12.76 5.21
C GLU A 100 -0.78 -12.80 3.71
N LEU A 101 0.14 -12.40 2.83
CA LEU A 101 -0.10 -12.39 1.39
C LEU A 101 -0.34 -13.78 0.81
N SER A 102 0.36 -14.78 1.32
CA SER A 102 0.15 -16.16 0.86
C SER A 102 -1.30 -16.62 1.10
N ARG A 103 -1.90 -16.23 2.22
CA ARG A 103 -3.30 -16.53 2.53
C ARG A 103 -4.29 -15.70 1.71
N VAL A 104 -4.02 -14.39 1.63
CA VAL A 104 -4.95 -13.42 1.01
C VAL A 104 -5.00 -13.58 -0.51
N LEU A 105 -3.87 -13.85 -1.15
CA LEU A 105 -3.72 -13.92 -2.61
C LEU A 105 -3.54 -15.35 -3.11
N GLU A 106 -3.63 -16.35 -2.22
CA GLU A 106 -3.42 -17.77 -2.55
C GLU A 106 -2.06 -18.01 -3.22
N LEU A 107 -1.02 -17.32 -2.71
CA LEU A 107 0.34 -17.47 -3.22
C LEU A 107 1.06 -18.61 -2.49
N THR A 108 2.02 -19.23 -3.18
CA THR A 108 2.90 -20.21 -2.56
C THR A 108 3.79 -19.53 -1.52
N LEU A 109 3.67 -19.95 -0.27
CA LEU A 109 4.59 -19.55 0.80
C LEU A 109 5.87 -20.39 0.68
N THR A 110 6.99 -19.71 0.53
CA THR A 110 8.33 -20.32 0.44
C THR A 110 9.24 -19.73 1.51
N GLY A 111 10.53 -20.01 1.44
CA GLY A 111 11.50 -19.43 2.37
C GLY A 111 12.73 -18.92 1.65
N LYS A 112 13.29 -17.82 2.16
CA LYS A 112 14.53 -17.21 1.71
C LYS A 112 15.60 -17.29 2.79
N GLU A 113 16.85 -17.52 2.42
CA GLU A 113 17.96 -17.55 3.37
C GLU A 113 18.14 -16.18 4.04
N GLY A 114 17.95 -16.13 5.35
CA GLY A 114 17.99 -14.92 6.16
C GLY A 114 19.40 -14.57 6.65
N GLY A 115 20.25 -15.56 6.74
CA GLY A 115 21.60 -15.48 7.29
C GLY A 115 21.92 -16.73 8.10
N LYS A 116 23.20 -17.01 8.33
CA LYS A 116 23.63 -18.26 8.98
C LYS A 116 23.03 -18.51 10.36
N ALA A 117 22.74 -17.45 11.11
CA ALA A 117 22.16 -17.54 12.44
C ALA A 117 20.62 -17.49 12.45
N ILE A 118 20.01 -17.00 11.39
CA ILE A 118 18.55 -16.83 11.26
C ILE A 118 17.93 -18.05 10.56
N GLY A 119 18.63 -18.63 9.59
CA GLY A 119 18.08 -19.67 8.72
C GLY A 119 17.13 -19.11 7.67
N ARG A 120 16.10 -19.86 7.31
CA ARG A 120 15.13 -19.45 6.29
C ARG A 120 14.00 -18.64 6.90
N VAL A 121 13.69 -17.48 6.30
CA VAL A 121 12.53 -16.63 6.65
C VAL A 121 11.40 -16.84 5.65
N PRO A 122 10.13 -16.70 6.05
CA PRO A 122 8.99 -16.78 5.15
C PRO A 122 9.14 -15.81 3.99
N MET A 123 8.79 -16.24 2.80
CA MET A 123 8.81 -15.45 1.58
C MET A 123 7.62 -15.79 0.69
N ALA A 124 6.98 -14.79 0.14
CA ALA A 124 6.05 -14.91 -0.97
C ALA A 124 6.41 -13.88 -2.04
N GLY A 125 6.02 -14.11 -3.29
CA GLY A 125 6.36 -13.21 -4.36
C GLY A 125 5.33 -13.20 -5.47
N ILE A 126 5.26 -12.07 -6.17
CA ILE A 126 4.41 -11.86 -7.34
C ILE A 126 5.27 -11.40 -8.52
N PRO A 127 4.95 -11.84 -9.75
CA PRO A 127 5.67 -11.36 -10.93
C PRO A 127 5.49 -9.85 -11.10
N HIS A 128 6.57 -9.14 -11.41
CA HIS A 128 6.55 -7.69 -11.57
C HIS A 128 5.50 -7.21 -12.59
N HIS A 129 5.39 -7.89 -13.74
CA HIS A 129 4.43 -7.53 -14.77
C HIS A 129 2.96 -7.72 -14.34
N ALA A 130 2.71 -8.48 -13.28
CA ALA A 130 1.37 -8.71 -12.73
C ALA A 130 1.11 -7.91 -11.44
N ALA A 131 2.08 -7.10 -10.99
CA ALA A 131 2.00 -6.38 -9.71
C ALA A 131 0.76 -5.51 -9.60
N GLU A 132 0.37 -4.81 -10.67
CA GLU A 132 -0.81 -3.95 -10.68
C GLU A 132 -2.09 -4.72 -10.31
N ARG A 133 -2.29 -5.90 -10.91
CA ARG A 133 -3.45 -6.76 -10.62
C ARG A 133 -3.46 -7.22 -9.17
N TYR A 134 -2.31 -7.62 -8.61
CA TYR A 134 -2.22 -8.07 -7.23
C TYR A 134 -2.39 -6.90 -6.25
N CYS A 135 -1.82 -5.74 -6.54
CA CYS A 135 -2.05 -4.53 -5.75
C CYS A 135 -3.53 -4.15 -5.76
N ALA A 136 -4.20 -4.20 -6.90
CA ALA A 136 -5.64 -3.93 -7.00
C ALA A 136 -6.46 -4.87 -6.11
N GLU A 137 -6.11 -6.16 -6.07
CA GLU A 137 -6.76 -7.13 -5.18
C GLU A 137 -6.52 -6.81 -3.70
N LEU A 138 -5.29 -6.47 -3.31
CA LEU A 138 -4.96 -6.07 -1.95
C LEU A 138 -5.71 -4.81 -1.53
N ILE A 139 -5.73 -3.79 -2.37
CA ILE A 139 -6.47 -2.54 -2.13
C ILE A 139 -7.97 -2.80 -1.95
N ARG A 140 -8.58 -3.62 -2.81
CA ARG A 140 -10.00 -4.00 -2.67
C ARG A 140 -10.30 -4.71 -1.35
N ARG A 141 -9.34 -5.43 -0.80
CA ARG A 141 -9.43 -6.08 0.51
C ARG A 141 -9.06 -5.16 1.67
N GLY A 142 -8.78 -3.88 1.40
CA GLY A 142 -8.48 -2.87 2.40
C GLY A 142 -7.02 -2.80 2.85
N TYR A 143 -6.10 -3.49 2.18
CA TYR A 143 -4.67 -3.38 2.47
C TYR A 143 -4.08 -2.10 1.88
N SER A 144 -3.07 -1.56 2.56
CA SER A 144 -2.19 -0.55 2.00
C SER A 144 -0.87 -1.21 1.59
N VAL A 145 -0.32 -0.80 0.45
CA VAL A 145 0.86 -1.43 -0.16
C VAL A 145 1.96 -0.40 -0.36
N ALA A 146 3.17 -0.70 0.09
CA ALA A 146 4.37 0.05 -0.23
C ALA A 146 5.19 -0.72 -1.27
N LEU A 147 5.44 -0.08 -2.42
CA LEU A 147 6.25 -0.65 -3.49
C LEU A 147 7.68 -0.12 -3.37
N CYS A 148 8.61 -1.01 -3.09
CA CYS A 148 10.04 -0.73 -3.11
C CYS A 148 10.63 -1.21 -4.43
N ASP A 149 11.09 -0.29 -5.27
CA ASP A 149 11.66 -0.60 -6.58
C ASP A 149 13.13 -0.14 -6.66
N GLN A 150 13.78 -0.55 -7.73
CA GLN A 150 15.15 -0.17 -8.05
C GLN A 150 15.17 1.29 -8.51
N LEU A 151 16.00 2.11 -7.86
CA LEU A 151 16.19 3.51 -8.19
C LEU A 151 17.25 3.72 -9.28
N GLU A 152 18.02 2.67 -9.59
CA GLU A 152 19.12 2.68 -10.54
C GLU A 152 19.02 1.46 -11.47
N THR A 153 19.38 1.63 -12.72
CA THR A 153 19.41 0.55 -13.71
C THR A 153 20.75 -0.19 -13.76
N THR A 154 21.83 0.46 -13.30
CA THR A 154 23.17 -0.11 -13.34
C THR A 154 23.84 0.08 -11.98
N PRO A 155 24.22 -1.00 -11.28
CA PRO A 155 24.91 -0.88 -10.00
C PRO A 155 26.34 -0.39 -10.20
N ALA A 156 26.85 0.37 -9.26
CA ALA A 156 28.29 0.60 -9.14
C ALA A 156 29.00 -0.76 -8.93
N LYS A 157 30.21 -0.94 -9.49
CA LYS A 157 30.94 -2.22 -9.40
C LYS A 157 30.97 -2.74 -7.96
N GLY A 158 30.34 -3.90 -7.74
CA GLY A 158 30.31 -4.58 -6.44
C GLY A 158 29.29 -4.05 -5.42
N ALA A 159 28.44 -3.08 -5.77
CA ALA A 159 27.38 -2.57 -4.92
C ALA A 159 26.02 -3.21 -5.27
N LEU A 160 25.17 -3.35 -4.25
CA LEU A 160 23.76 -3.67 -4.46
C LEU A 160 23.06 -2.48 -5.14
N LEU A 161 22.15 -2.76 -6.09
CA LEU A 161 21.29 -1.72 -6.66
C LEU A 161 20.57 -0.97 -5.54
N LYS A 162 20.60 0.34 -5.60
CA LYS A 162 19.82 1.18 -4.69
C LYS A 162 18.33 0.92 -4.91
N ARG A 163 17.63 0.76 -3.81
CA ARG A 163 16.18 0.56 -3.77
C ARG A 163 15.56 1.53 -2.79
N GLY A 164 14.32 1.86 -3.01
CA GLY A 164 13.56 2.71 -2.11
C GLY A 164 12.07 2.61 -2.40
N ILE A 165 11.26 3.15 -1.51
CA ILE A 165 9.82 3.22 -1.72
C ILE A 165 9.55 4.21 -2.86
N THR A 166 9.02 3.71 -3.96
CA THR A 166 8.65 4.51 -5.14
C THR A 166 7.18 4.87 -5.15
N ARG A 167 6.33 4.03 -4.56
CA ARG A 167 4.88 4.24 -4.50
C ARG A 167 4.31 3.67 -3.21
N VAL A 168 3.31 4.38 -2.68
CA VAL A 168 2.45 3.89 -1.62
C VAL A 168 1.02 3.95 -2.14
N LEU A 169 0.37 2.79 -2.15
CA LEU A 169 -1.02 2.63 -2.59
C LEU A 169 -1.89 2.39 -1.36
N THR A 170 -2.93 3.17 -1.20
CA THR A 170 -3.94 2.97 -0.15
C THR A 170 -5.33 2.99 -0.78
N PRO A 171 -6.35 2.43 -0.12
CA PRO A 171 -7.71 2.39 -0.69
C PRO A 171 -8.25 3.77 -1.11
N GLY A 172 -7.87 4.83 -0.38
CA GLY A 172 -8.33 6.20 -0.65
C GLY A 172 -7.47 6.99 -1.64
N THR A 173 -6.26 6.50 -2.01
CA THR A 173 -5.29 7.27 -2.83
C THR A 173 -4.99 6.65 -4.18
N VAL A 174 -5.62 5.54 -4.55
CA VAL A 174 -5.42 4.92 -5.87
C VAL A 174 -6.02 5.77 -6.98
N LEU A 175 -5.30 5.84 -8.10
CA LEU A 175 -5.69 6.59 -9.30
C LEU A 175 -5.85 5.69 -10.52
N GLU A 176 -5.32 4.49 -10.47
CA GLU A 176 -5.34 3.54 -11.59
C GLU A 176 -6.76 3.04 -11.85
N GLU A 177 -7.23 3.14 -13.12
CA GLU A 177 -8.58 2.71 -13.52
C GLU A 177 -8.89 1.26 -13.11
N GLY A 178 -7.90 0.37 -13.17
CA GLY A 178 -8.05 -1.03 -12.78
C GLY A 178 -8.28 -1.25 -11.26
N MET A 179 -8.03 -0.22 -10.44
CA MET A 179 -8.19 -0.26 -8.99
C MET A 179 -9.42 0.51 -8.49
N LEU A 180 -10.01 1.34 -9.33
CA LEU A 180 -11.18 2.16 -9.00
C LEU A 180 -12.49 1.40 -9.29
N ALA A 181 -13.48 1.59 -8.44
CA ALA A 181 -14.83 1.10 -8.70
C ALA A 181 -15.52 1.98 -9.76
N ALA A 182 -15.95 1.37 -10.87
CA ALA A 182 -16.66 2.10 -11.90
C ALA A 182 -17.92 2.78 -11.35
N ARG A 183 -18.14 4.05 -11.72
CA ARG A 183 -19.32 4.86 -11.37
C ARG A 183 -19.49 5.18 -9.88
N ARG A 184 -18.43 5.13 -9.09
CA ARG A 184 -18.43 5.53 -7.67
C ARG A 184 -17.22 6.40 -7.39
N ASN A 185 -17.42 7.41 -6.57
CA ASN A 185 -16.32 8.22 -6.06
C ASN A 185 -15.43 7.37 -5.13
N ASN A 186 -14.13 7.61 -5.18
CA ASN A 186 -13.17 7.00 -4.28
C ASN A 186 -12.78 7.99 -3.18
N TRP A 187 -13.67 8.14 -2.18
CA TRP A 187 -13.45 9.11 -1.12
C TRP A 187 -12.32 8.72 -0.17
N LEU A 188 -11.30 9.58 -0.10
CA LEU A 188 -10.38 9.67 1.02
C LEU A 188 -10.94 10.71 1.98
N ALA A 189 -11.21 10.33 3.22
CA ALA A 189 -11.72 11.23 4.23
C ALA A 189 -10.67 11.50 5.33
N ALA A 190 -10.73 12.67 5.96
CA ALA A 190 -9.94 13.01 7.12
C ALA A 190 -10.84 13.66 8.17
N VAL A 191 -10.74 13.25 9.43
CA VAL A 191 -11.58 13.73 10.51
C VAL A 191 -10.76 14.31 11.66
N VAL A 192 -11.18 15.46 12.14
CA VAL A 192 -10.75 16.05 13.42
C VAL A 192 -11.94 16.01 14.36
N VAL A 193 -11.71 15.56 15.58
CA VAL A 193 -12.75 15.44 16.61
C VAL A 193 -12.32 16.18 17.87
N GLU A 194 -13.14 17.11 18.30
CA GLU A 194 -13.05 17.74 19.63
C GLU A 194 -13.93 16.97 20.60
N PRO A 195 -13.35 16.41 21.68
CA PRO A 195 -14.10 15.60 22.63
C PRO A 195 -15.28 16.34 23.23
N ALA A 196 -16.35 15.63 23.52
CA ALA A 196 -17.47 16.18 24.27
C ALA A 196 -17.02 16.61 25.68
N SER A 197 -17.59 17.70 26.17
CA SER A 197 -17.44 18.18 27.54
C SER A 197 -18.80 18.17 28.26
N SER A 198 -18.81 18.47 29.57
CA SER A 198 -20.07 18.57 30.31
C SER A 198 -21.04 19.64 29.81
N LYS A 199 -20.57 20.57 28.99
CA LYS A 199 -21.34 21.69 28.46
C LYS A 199 -21.53 21.70 26.93
N GLN A 200 -20.76 20.88 26.20
CA GLN A 200 -20.76 20.88 24.73
C GLN A 200 -20.72 19.45 24.20
N PRO A 201 -21.55 19.14 23.18
CA PRO A 201 -21.46 17.86 22.47
C PRO A 201 -20.11 17.75 21.75
N LEU A 202 -19.75 16.53 21.38
CA LEU A 202 -18.63 16.27 20.50
C LEU A 202 -18.77 17.11 19.23
N ARG A 203 -17.75 17.90 18.88
CA ARG A 203 -17.63 18.64 17.62
C ARG A 203 -16.68 17.94 16.70
N TRP A 204 -16.94 18.01 15.41
CA TRP A 204 -16.08 17.39 14.40
C TRP A 204 -16.03 18.17 13.11
N GLY A 205 -14.86 18.16 12.50
CA GLY A 205 -14.61 18.62 11.15
C GLY A 205 -14.24 17.42 10.27
N LEU A 206 -14.85 17.32 9.10
CA LEU A 206 -14.60 16.26 8.13
C LEU A 206 -14.26 16.90 6.79
N ALA A 207 -13.13 16.48 6.22
CA ALA A 207 -12.79 16.73 4.83
C ALA A 207 -12.84 15.41 4.07
N SER A 208 -13.39 15.41 2.87
CA SER A 208 -13.35 14.27 1.95
C SER A 208 -12.89 14.72 0.58
N ALA A 209 -12.01 13.95 -0.03
CA ALA A 209 -11.45 14.23 -1.35
C ALA A 209 -11.54 12.98 -2.21
N ASP A 210 -11.98 13.12 -3.44
CA ASP A 210 -11.80 12.11 -4.48
C ASP A 210 -10.59 12.51 -5.32
N VAL A 211 -9.48 11.78 -5.12
CA VAL A 211 -8.19 12.10 -5.76
C VAL A 211 -8.25 11.88 -7.27
N SER A 212 -9.18 11.04 -7.77
CA SER A 212 -9.33 10.73 -9.18
C SER A 212 -10.06 11.84 -9.96
N THR A 213 -10.99 12.55 -9.31
CA THR A 213 -11.77 13.64 -9.92
C THR A 213 -11.30 15.02 -9.49
N GLY A 214 -10.63 15.11 -8.34
CA GLY A 214 -10.26 16.38 -7.72
C GLY A 214 -11.38 17.02 -6.90
N ASP A 215 -12.50 16.31 -6.69
CA ASP A 215 -13.60 16.79 -5.85
C ASP A 215 -13.19 16.83 -4.39
N VAL A 216 -13.47 17.96 -3.72
CA VAL A 216 -13.21 18.15 -2.29
C VAL A 216 -14.45 18.68 -1.60
N GLN A 217 -14.80 18.07 -0.48
CA GLN A 217 -15.91 18.50 0.36
C GLN A 217 -15.40 18.67 1.79
N VAL A 218 -15.88 19.72 2.46
CA VAL A 218 -15.56 19.99 3.87
C VAL A 218 -16.85 20.30 4.63
N MET A 219 -16.93 19.80 5.85
CA MET A 219 -18.05 20.12 6.74
C MET A 219 -17.62 20.13 8.20
N GLU A 220 -18.36 20.89 8.98
CA GLU A 220 -18.26 20.92 10.44
C GLU A 220 -19.65 20.69 11.04
N ARG A 221 -19.75 19.84 12.06
CA ARG A 221 -20.99 19.55 12.79
C ARG A 221 -20.71 19.09 14.20
N SER A 222 -21.78 18.80 14.94
CA SER A 222 -21.72 18.27 16.29
C SER A 222 -22.53 16.99 16.45
N GLY A 223 -22.14 16.15 17.41
CA GLY A 223 -22.78 14.87 17.73
C GLY A 223 -22.07 13.66 17.13
N SER A 224 -21.85 12.64 17.95
CA SER A 224 -21.23 11.38 17.54
C SER A 224 -22.07 10.60 16.53
N ASP A 225 -23.40 10.57 16.74
CA ASP A 225 -24.32 9.84 15.87
C ASP A 225 -24.40 10.50 14.49
N ALA A 226 -24.33 11.83 14.42
CA ALA A 226 -24.29 12.57 13.17
C ALA A 226 -23.01 12.26 12.39
N LEU A 227 -21.87 12.14 13.07
CA LEU A 227 -20.60 11.74 12.45
C LEU A 227 -20.67 10.30 11.93
N HIS A 228 -21.13 9.37 12.76
CA HIS A 228 -21.28 7.97 12.38
C HIS A 228 -22.19 7.81 11.13
N GLN A 229 -23.34 8.46 11.16
CA GLN A 229 -24.31 8.40 10.05
C GLN A 229 -23.73 8.99 8.77
N HIS A 230 -23.03 10.13 8.88
CA HIS A 230 -22.42 10.75 7.70
C HIS A 230 -21.30 9.90 7.11
N LEU A 231 -20.41 9.35 7.94
CA LEU A 231 -19.35 8.44 7.48
C LEU A 231 -19.91 7.18 6.83
N ALA A 232 -21.02 6.64 7.38
CA ALA A 232 -21.69 5.49 6.79
C ALA A 232 -22.33 5.81 5.41
N GLN A 233 -22.84 7.04 5.22
CA GLN A 233 -23.41 7.49 3.94
C GLN A 233 -22.34 7.84 2.90
N LEU A 234 -21.22 8.41 3.33
CA LEU A 234 -20.11 8.78 2.45
C LEU A 234 -19.48 7.57 1.77
N GLU A 235 -19.52 6.40 2.43
CA GLU A 235 -18.88 5.17 1.96
C GLU A 235 -17.41 5.40 1.58
N ALA A 236 -16.69 6.19 2.40
CA ALA A 236 -15.30 6.48 2.15
C ALA A 236 -14.46 5.18 2.10
N SER A 237 -13.52 5.13 1.18
CA SER A 237 -12.60 4.01 1.03
C SER A 237 -11.56 3.98 2.14
N GLU A 238 -11.25 5.15 2.70
CA GLU A 238 -10.27 5.31 3.77
C GLU A 238 -10.58 6.56 4.60
N LEU A 239 -10.40 6.45 5.91
CA LEU A 239 -10.51 7.56 6.85
C LEU A 239 -9.18 7.78 7.56
N LEU A 240 -8.61 8.95 7.34
CA LEU A 240 -7.42 9.43 8.05
C LEU A 240 -7.85 10.00 9.40
N TRP A 241 -7.18 9.58 10.45
CA TRP A 241 -7.46 10.01 11.81
C TRP A 241 -6.19 10.27 12.59
N ALA A 242 -6.17 11.37 13.32
CA ALA A 242 -5.07 11.71 14.22
C ALA A 242 -5.02 10.71 15.38
N ALA A 243 -3.98 9.90 15.44
CA ALA A 243 -3.73 8.99 16.53
C ALA A 243 -2.72 9.58 17.50
N SER A 244 -2.97 9.47 18.80
CA SER A 244 -1.91 9.61 19.79
C SER A 244 -0.97 8.41 19.71
N ASP A 245 0.31 8.58 20.03
CA ASP A 245 1.35 7.54 19.97
C ASP A 245 1.11 6.31 20.89
N ASP A 246 -0.01 6.28 21.60
CA ASP A 246 -0.40 5.14 22.43
C ASP A 246 -0.80 3.96 21.55
N THR A 247 -0.04 2.90 21.68
CA THR A 247 -0.13 1.62 20.95
C THR A 247 -1.46 0.86 21.10
N ASN A 248 -2.41 1.38 21.86
CA ASN A 248 -3.71 0.75 22.11
C ASN A 248 -4.84 1.54 21.44
N MET A 249 -4.79 1.61 20.11
CA MET A 249 -5.74 2.37 19.33
C MET A 249 -7.07 1.62 19.20
N GLN A 250 -7.95 1.80 20.17
CA GLN A 250 -9.33 1.32 20.05
C GLN A 250 -10.06 2.16 18.99
N ARG A 251 -10.75 1.46 18.09
CA ARG A 251 -11.63 2.11 17.12
C ARG A 251 -12.67 2.98 17.85
N PRO A 252 -12.78 4.28 17.52
CA PRO A 252 -13.79 5.13 18.17
C PRO A 252 -15.22 4.64 17.87
N ALA A 253 -16.12 4.79 18.83
CA ALA A 253 -17.52 4.36 18.68
C ALA A 253 -18.27 5.07 17.53
N TRP A 254 -17.84 6.28 17.17
CA TRP A 254 -18.41 7.02 16.04
C TRP A 254 -17.91 6.52 14.67
N CYS A 255 -16.88 5.68 14.62
CA CYS A 255 -16.33 5.18 13.35
C CYS A 255 -17.04 3.88 12.93
N PRO A 256 -17.68 3.83 11.73
CA PRO A 256 -18.30 2.61 11.23
C PRO A 256 -17.31 1.43 11.15
N GLU A 257 -17.74 0.24 11.52
CA GLU A 257 -16.87 -0.96 11.60
C GLU A 257 -16.18 -1.29 10.28
N ARG A 258 -16.89 -1.13 9.17
CA ARG A 258 -16.39 -1.47 7.82
C ARG A 258 -15.46 -0.41 7.22
N LEU A 259 -15.43 0.78 7.79
CA LEU A 259 -14.62 1.88 7.26
C LEU A 259 -13.14 1.65 7.61
N ARG A 260 -12.28 1.65 6.61
CA ARG A 260 -10.82 1.59 6.81
C ARG A 260 -10.36 2.82 7.59
N LEU A 261 -9.83 2.61 8.78
CA LEU A 261 -9.26 3.67 9.62
C LEU A 261 -7.73 3.62 9.47
N SER A 262 -7.15 4.71 8.99
CA SER A 262 -5.70 4.86 8.82
C SER A 262 -5.18 5.90 9.83
N PRO A 263 -4.45 5.44 10.85
CA PRO A 263 -3.87 6.33 11.85
C PRO A 263 -2.77 7.20 11.23
N MET A 264 -2.73 8.44 11.67
CA MET A 264 -1.68 9.38 11.29
C MET A 264 -1.16 10.14 12.51
N ALA A 265 0.06 10.64 12.44
CA ALA A 265 0.61 11.52 13.45
C ALA A 265 -0.30 12.73 13.70
N LEU A 266 -0.32 13.25 14.95
CA LEU A 266 -1.14 14.40 15.34
C LEU A 266 -0.77 15.70 14.60
N THR A 267 0.50 15.84 14.22
CA THR A 267 1.04 17.09 13.66
C THR A 267 0.26 17.63 12.47
N PRO A 268 -0.07 16.84 11.41
CA PRO A 268 -0.84 17.35 10.27
C PRO A 268 -2.24 17.84 10.64
N PHE A 269 -2.80 17.34 11.75
CA PHE A 269 -4.14 17.71 12.21
C PHE A 269 -4.12 18.90 13.17
N SER A 270 -2.96 19.44 13.52
CA SER A 270 -2.88 20.64 14.33
C SER A 270 -3.26 21.87 13.51
N ARG A 271 -4.05 22.77 14.11
CA ARG A 271 -4.53 23.99 13.43
C ARG A 271 -3.40 24.80 12.79
N PRO A 272 -2.27 25.11 13.47
CA PRO A 272 -1.20 25.90 12.85
C PRO A 272 -0.59 25.24 11.63
N GLN A 273 -0.42 23.91 11.64
CA GLN A 273 0.14 23.17 10.50
C GLN A 273 -0.84 23.10 9.33
N ALA A 274 -2.12 22.85 9.62
CA ALA A 274 -3.16 22.84 8.62
C ALA A 274 -3.28 24.20 7.92
N GLU A 275 -3.28 25.30 8.67
CA GLU A 275 -3.30 26.67 8.16
C GLU A 275 -2.12 26.93 7.23
N GLN A 276 -0.89 26.63 7.68
CA GLN A 276 0.30 26.81 6.86
C GLN A 276 0.26 25.96 5.58
N ALA A 277 -0.24 24.71 5.67
CA ALA A 277 -0.37 23.84 4.52
C ALA A 277 -1.36 24.41 3.48
N LEU A 278 -2.53 24.90 3.90
CA LEU A 278 -3.53 25.53 3.04
C LEU A 278 -3.00 26.82 2.39
N ILE A 279 -2.41 27.73 3.17
CA ILE A 279 -1.83 28.98 2.68
C ILE A 279 -0.76 28.67 1.62
N LYS A 280 0.13 27.72 1.90
CA LYS A 280 1.18 27.32 0.96
C LYS A 280 0.61 26.68 -0.31
N HIS A 281 -0.36 25.79 -0.16
CA HIS A 281 -0.94 25.03 -1.27
C HIS A 281 -1.70 25.95 -2.23
N TYR A 282 -2.57 26.80 -1.69
CA TYR A 282 -3.39 27.71 -2.47
C TYR A 282 -2.71 29.05 -2.76
N ARG A 283 -1.48 29.27 -2.26
CA ARG A 283 -0.70 30.51 -2.42
C ARG A 283 -1.46 31.74 -1.93
N LEU A 284 -2.08 31.64 -0.76
CA LEU A 284 -2.91 32.69 -0.17
C LEU A 284 -2.09 33.56 0.76
N ALA A 285 -2.57 34.78 1.01
CA ALA A 285 -2.06 35.66 2.07
C ALA A 285 -2.60 35.31 3.45
N GLY A 286 -3.76 34.64 3.50
CA GLY A 286 -4.46 34.18 4.72
C GLY A 286 -5.66 33.33 4.36
N LEU A 287 -6.37 32.75 5.35
CA LEU A 287 -7.50 31.85 5.14
C LEU A 287 -8.86 32.55 4.97
N ASP A 288 -8.93 33.86 5.21
CA ASP A 288 -10.19 34.64 5.15
C ASP A 288 -10.90 34.46 3.81
N GLY A 289 -10.14 34.37 2.71
CA GLY A 289 -10.65 34.18 1.36
C GLY A 289 -11.29 32.83 1.08
N LEU A 290 -11.09 31.84 1.96
CA LEU A 290 -11.68 30.49 1.87
C LEU A 290 -12.96 30.36 2.71
N GLY A 291 -13.42 31.42 3.39
CA GLY A 291 -14.56 31.37 4.28
C GLY A 291 -14.33 30.58 5.57
N LEU A 292 -13.07 30.25 5.88
CA LEU A 292 -12.66 29.60 7.11
C LEU A 292 -12.46 30.70 8.16
N GLN A 293 -13.49 30.94 8.95
CA GLN A 293 -13.45 31.90 10.07
C GLN A 293 -13.21 31.17 11.37
N GLU A 294 -12.71 31.90 12.40
CA GLU A 294 -12.45 31.36 13.77
C GLU A 294 -13.71 30.83 14.48
#